data_e36baaeaddd204093282e79fabb51529
#
_entry.id   e36baaeaddd204093282e79fabb51529
#
_cell.length_a   1.000
_cell.length_b   1.000
_cell.length_c   1.000
_cell.angle_alpha   90.00
_cell.angle_beta   90.00
_cell.angle_gamma   90.00
#
_symmetry.space_group_name_H-M   'P 1'
#
loop_
_entity.id
_entity.type
_entity.pdbx_description
1 polymer ?
#
loop_
_entity_poly.entity_id
_entity_poly.type
_entity_poly.pdbx_seq_one_letter_code
_entity_poly.pdbx_strand_id
1 'polypeptide(L)'
;ERLENIKKDIDDEFGIIDGDIFRRVRLKLSGNVSTSNVGSIKSGDKIAAKDLKPLENSDIAKIKVKDAAVNKEVAALVKQSKAKQEEFEVFFEQESAKIKEGAELPPGVQKMVKVYVATRKTLQVGDKMAGRHGNKGVISRVSPVEDMPHLADGTPVDVVLNPLGVPSRMNVGQVLEVHLGWAAKGLGYKIGNLLDEHRKDAIKQIRSMLDSIYNSYGKAEDLKSFSDDEILELANNLRTGVPMATPVFDGIKEEDIKSLLKMADLPESGQIQLFDGRTGDAFDRDVTVGYMHMLKLNHLVDDKMHARST
;
A
#
# COMPACT_ATOMS: atom_id res chain seq x y z
N GLU A 1 -8.24 10.85 6.61
CA GLU A 1 -7.89 12.19 6.08
C GLU A 1 -9.03 13.20 6.28
N ARG A 2 -10.25 13.01 5.70
CA ARG A 2 -11.36 13.98 5.86
C ARG A 2 -11.81 14.13 7.32
N LEU A 3 -11.89 13.04 8.08
CA LEU A 3 -12.19 13.07 9.52
C LEU A 3 -11.08 13.73 10.34
N GLU A 4 -9.83 13.51 9.97
CA GLU A 4 -8.68 14.13 10.63
C GLU A 4 -8.66 15.65 10.40
N ASN A 5 -8.99 16.10 9.21
CA ASN A 5 -9.10 17.52 8.90
C ASN A 5 -10.22 18.18 9.72
N ILE A 6 -11.43 17.59 9.77
CA ILE A 6 -12.54 18.09 10.57
C ILE A 6 -12.16 18.13 12.05
N LYS A 7 -11.51 17.09 12.56
CA LYS A 7 -11.05 17.08 13.95
C LYS A 7 -10.08 18.21 14.24
N LYS A 8 -9.13 18.42 13.34
CA LYS A 8 -8.14 19.51 13.47
C LYS A 8 -8.81 20.88 13.45
N ASP A 9 -9.75 21.11 12.53
CA ASP A 9 -10.47 22.36 12.44
C ASP A 9 -11.27 22.64 13.73
N ILE A 10 -11.93 21.63 14.29
CA ILE A 10 -12.66 21.70 15.57
C ILE A 10 -11.70 21.98 16.74
N ASP A 11 -10.58 21.27 16.81
CA ASP A 11 -9.57 21.45 17.86
C ASP A 11 -8.97 22.86 17.80
N ASP A 12 -8.71 23.40 16.61
CA ASP A 12 -8.21 24.77 16.43
C ASP A 12 -9.26 25.82 16.83
N GLU A 13 -10.53 25.64 16.44
CA GLU A 13 -11.64 26.53 16.80
C GLU A 13 -11.90 26.52 18.31
N PHE A 14 -11.93 25.33 18.93
CA PHE A 14 -12.05 25.19 20.38
C PHE A 14 -10.88 25.83 21.08
N GLY A 15 -9.66 25.65 20.61
CA GLY A 15 -8.45 26.26 21.18
C GLY A 15 -8.50 27.80 21.22
N ILE A 16 -9.06 28.42 20.19
CA ILE A 16 -9.25 29.89 20.15
C ILE A 16 -10.26 30.35 21.22
N ILE A 17 -11.41 29.65 21.29
CA ILE A 17 -12.49 30.01 22.25
C ILE A 17 -12.04 29.78 23.69
N ASP A 18 -11.44 28.63 23.97
CA ASP A 18 -10.91 28.25 25.28
C ASP A 18 -9.80 29.23 25.72
N GLY A 19 -8.92 29.59 24.79
CA GLY A 19 -7.88 30.59 25.03
C GLY A 19 -8.44 31.95 25.42
N ASP A 20 -9.53 32.44 24.83
CA ASP A 20 -10.19 33.71 25.20
C ASP A 20 -10.86 33.59 26.57
N ILE A 21 -11.56 32.50 26.84
CA ILE A 21 -12.21 32.27 28.15
C ILE A 21 -11.15 32.25 29.26
N PHE A 22 -10.07 31.49 29.09
CA PHE A 22 -9.02 31.41 30.12
C PHE A 22 -8.18 32.68 30.20
N ARG A 23 -8.08 33.48 29.17
CA ARG A 23 -7.52 34.84 29.25
C ARG A 23 -8.35 35.70 30.17
N ARG A 24 -9.67 35.67 30.09
CA ARG A 24 -10.59 36.38 31.00
C ARG A 24 -10.48 35.85 32.43
N VAL A 25 -10.37 34.53 32.60
CA VAL A 25 -10.14 33.92 33.93
C VAL A 25 -8.84 34.40 34.55
N ARG A 26 -7.73 34.41 33.78
CA ARG A 26 -6.43 34.94 34.24
C ARG A 26 -6.51 36.41 34.68
N LEU A 27 -7.25 37.24 33.96
CA LEU A 27 -7.46 38.65 34.31
C LEU A 27 -8.23 38.79 35.62
N LYS A 28 -9.26 37.96 35.85
CA LYS A 28 -10.07 37.98 37.09
C LYS A 28 -9.30 37.45 38.30
N LEU A 29 -8.45 36.43 38.11
CA LEU A 29 -7.62 35.88 39.19
C LEU A 29 -6.45 36.77 39.57
N SER A 30 -5.91 37.56 38.63
CA SER A 30 -4.78 38.44 38.86
C SER A 30 -5.11 39.54 39.91
N GLY A 31 -4.23 39.71 40.88
CA GLY A 31 -4.39 40.71 41.95
C GLY A 31 -5.10 40.21 43.20
N ASN A 32 -5.75 39.03 43.15
CA ASN A 32 -6.45 38.41 44.27
C ASN A 32 -5.53 37.50 45.09
N VAL A 33 -5.92 37.16 46.32
CA VAL A 33 -5.17 36.27 47.23
C VAL A 33 -5.69 34.85 47.06
N SER A 34 -4.78 33.91 46.76
CA SER A 34 -5.11 32.48 46.60
C SER A 34 -5.47 31.85 47.95
N THR A 35 -6.48 30.95 47.91
CA THR A 35 -6.82 30.06 49.02
C THR A 35 -6.50 28.60 48.70
N SER A 36 -6.00 28.31 47.51
CA SER A 36 -5.64 26.97 47.04
C SER A 36 -4.14 26.89 46.71
N ASN A 37 -3.59 25.68 46.79
CA ASN A 37 -2.22 25.38 46.33
C ASN A 37 -2.29 24.78 44.96
N VAL A 38 -1.81 25.49 43.90
CA VAL A 38 -1.80 24.98 42.51
C VAL A 38 -0.51 25.43 41.84
N GLY A 39 0.30 24.49 41.41
CA GLY A 39 1.59 24.75 40.76
C GLY A 39 2.53 25.56 41.66
N SER A 40 2.99 26.73 41.20
CA SER A 40 3.86 27.64 41.92
C SER A 40 3.13 28.56 42.95
N ILE A 41 1.79 28.59 42.94
CA ILE A 41 0.96 29.48 43.77
C ILE A 41 0.59 28.76 45.06
N LYS A 42 0.97 29.33 46.21
CA LYS A 42 0.62 28.83 47.54
C LYS A 42 -0.57 29.57 48.14
N SER A 43 -1.28 28.89 49.06
CA SER A 43 -2.37 29.51 49.79
C SER A 43 -1.85 30.69 50.62
N GLY A 44 -2.47 31.86 50.46
CA GLY A 44 -2.08 33.12 51.08
C GLY A 44 -1.29 34.08 50.17
N ASP A 45 -0.79 33.59 49.05
CA ASP A 45 -0.03 34.41 48.12
C ASP A 45 -0.94 35.28 47.25
N LYS A 46 -0.47 36.47 46.90
CA LYS A 46 -1.14 37.37 45.95
C LYS A 46 -0.78 36.93 44.53
N ILE A 47 -1.76 36.54 43.74
CA ILE A 47 -1.59 36.01 42.40
C ILE A 47 -1.11 37.12 41.47
N ALA A 48 0.11 37.03 40.97
CA ALA A 48 0.61 37.91 39.91
C ALA A 48 0.34 37.33 38.52
N ALA A 49 0.16 38.19 37.53
CA ALA A 49 -0.10 37.76 36.14
C ALA A 49 1.03 36.90 35.55
N LYS A 50 2.26 37.01 36.09
CA LYS A 50 3.42 36.20 35.67
C LYS A 50 3.32 34.77 36.15
N ASP A 51 2.70 34.50 37.30
CA ASP A 51 2.57 33.16 37.90
C ASP A 51 1.49 32.32 37.21
N LEU A 52 0.54 32.97 36.52
CA LEU A 52 -0.52 32.35 35.76
C LEU A 52 -0.12 31.96 34.33
N LYS A 53 0.98 32.53 33.78
CA LYS A 53 1.43 32.26 32.40
C LYS A 53 1.89 30.83 32.16
N PRO A 54 2.70 30.21 33.06
CA PRO A 54 3.22 28.86 32.85
C PRO A 54 2.21 27.76 33.18
N LEU A 55 1.02 28.11 33.75
CA LEU A 55 0.03 27.12 34.17
C LEU A 55 -0.91 26.76 33.03
N GLU A 56 -1.22 25.45 32.92
CA GLU A 56 -2.22 24.94 32.01
C GLU A 56 -3.64 25.37 32.40
N ASN A 57 -4.54 25.47 31.44
CA ASN A 57 -5.92 25.88 31.67
C ASN A 57 -6.65 24.96 32.69
N SER A 58 -6.32 23.67 32.71
CA SER A 58 -6.82 22.67 33.66
C SER A 58 -6.46 23.00 35.11
N ASP A 59 -5.28 23.55 35.36
CA ASP A 59 -4.81 23.91 36.68
C ASP A 59 -5.32 25.27 37.11
N ILE A 60 -5.42 26.21 36.16
CA ILE A 60 -6.03 27.52 36.42
C ILE A 60 -7.49 27.38 36.88
N ALA A 61 -8.23 26.42 36.31
CA ALA A 61 -9.62 26.12 36.71
C ALA A 61 -9.77 25.65 38.17
N LYS A 62 -8.70 25.15 38.82
CA LYS A 62 -8.70 24.66 40.21
C LYS A 62 -8.36 25.75 41.23
N ILE A 63 -7.89 26.91 40.78
CA ILE A 63 -7.51 28.03 41.66
C ILE A 63 -8.74 28.66 42.29
N LYS A 64 -8.74 28.75 43.62
CA LYS A 64 -9.76 29.45 44.40
C LYS A 64 -9.13 30.68 45.08
N VAL A 65 -9.86 31.79 45.10
CA VAL A 65 -9.43 33.03 45.72
C VAL A 65 -10.31 33.35 46.91
N LYS A 66 -9.86 34.28 47.77
CA LYS A 66 -10.58 34.67 49.01
C LYS A 66 -11.90 35.39 48.71
N ASP A 67 -12.02 36.04 47.57
CA ASP A 67 -13.24 36.73 47.15
C ASP A 67 -14.24 35.72 46.51
N ALA A 68 -15.40 35.59 47.17
CA ALA A 68 -16.47 34.69 46.75
C ALA A 68 -17.15 35.11 45.44
N ALA A 69 -17.19 36.41 45.13
CA ALA A 69 -17.77 36.90 43.87
C ALA A 69 -16.90 36.50 42.68
N VAL A 70 -15.59 36.66 42.81
CA VAL A 70 -14.62 36.26 41.77
C VAL A 70 -14.65 34.74 41.55
N ASN A 71 -14.74 33.92 42.61
CA ASN A 71 -14.86 32.48 42.49
C ASN A 71 -16.12 32.06 41.70
N LYS A 72 -17.24 32.76 41.95
CA LYS A 72 -18.50 32.48 41.23
C LYS A 72 -18.38 32.82 39.71
N GLU A 73 -17.73 33.95 39.38
CA GLU A 73 -17.50 34.34 37.99
C GLU A 73 -16.53 33.39 37.28
N VAL A 74 -15.44 33.00 37.94
CA VAL A 74 -14.48 32.02 37.41
C VAL A 74 -15.16 30.67 37.17
N ALA A 75 -15.97 30.19 38.15
CA ALA A 75 -16.71 28.97 38.01
C ALA A 75 -17.72 29.01 36.82
N ALA A 76 -18.35 30.16 36.59
CA ALA A 76 -19.24 30.37 35.45
C ALA A 76 -18.48 30.30 34.11
N LEU A 77 -17.30 30.93 34.02
CA LEU A 77 -16.45 30.90 32.83
C LEU A 77 -15.91 29.48 32.55
N VAL A 78 -15.46 28.75 33.57
CA VAL A 78 -15.00 27.37 33.45
C VAL A 78 -16.16 26.44 33.02
N LYS A 79 -17.37 26.66 33.56
CA LYS A 79 -18.54 25.94 33.12
C LYS A 79 -18.90 26.22 31.65
N GLN A 80 -18.73 27.47 31.21
CA GLN A 80 -18.92 27.86 29.82
C GLN A 80 -17.91 27.15 28.88
N SER A 81 -16.62 27.04 29.25
CA SER A 81 -15.61 26.32 28.50
C SER A 81 -16.00 24.84 28.36
N LYS A 82 -16.38 24.19 29.46
CA LYS A 82 -16.82 22.78 29.43
C LYS A 82 -18.06 22.55 28.55
N ALA A 83 -19.06 23.43 28.66
CA ALA A 83 -20.25 23.35 27.83
C ALA A 83 -19.93 23.48 26.33
N LYS A 84 -18.97 24.36 25.99
CA LYS A 84 -18.49 24.49 24.62
C LYS A 84 -17.72 23.24 24.16
N GLN A 85 -16.93 22.63 25.00
CA GLN A 85 -16.24 21.38 24.69
C GLN A 85 -17.25 20.26 24.38
N GLU A 86 -18.27 20.08 25.22
CA GLU A 86 -19.33 19.11 25.00
C GLU A 86 -20.10 19.37 23.68
N GLU A 87 -20.35 20.65 23.34
CA GLU A 87 -21.00 21.06 22.10
C GLU A 87 -20.15 20.65 20.86
N PHE A 88 -18.84 20.87 20.91
CA PHE A 88 -17.92 20.50 19.85
C PHE A 88 -17.74 18.99 19.73
N GLU A 89 -17.72 18.24 20.84
CA GLU A 89 -17.69 16.78 20.84
C GLU A 89 -18.94 16.18 20.15
N VAL A 90 -20.12 16.68 20.50
CA VAL A 90 -21.39 16.27 19.86
C VAL A 90 -21.39 16.60 18.37
N PHE A 91 -20.91 17.79 18.01
CA PHE A 91 -20.80 18.17 16.59
C PHE A 91 -19.85 17.25 15.82
N PHE A 92 -18.68 16.94 16.39
CA PHE A 92 -17.74 15.99 15.79
C PHE A 92 -18.35 14.59 15.61
N GLU A 93 -19.08 14.09 16.60
CA GLU A 93 -19.76 12.80 16.51
C GLU A 93 -20.80 12.80 15.37
N GLN A 94 -21.60 13.85 15.25
CA GLN A 94 -22.59 13.98 14.17
C GLN A 94 -21.95 14.01 12.79
N GLU A 95 -20.89 14.82 12.60
CA GLU A 95 -20.17 14.89 11.34
C GLU A 95 -19.43 13.57 11.02
N SER A 96 -18.86 12.92 12.04
CA SER A 96 -18.21 11.62 11.87
C SER A 96 -19.21 10.52 11.47
N ALA A 97 -20.41 10.55 12.04
CA ALA A 97 -21.48 9.62 11.69
C ALA A 97 -21.91 9.82 10.22
N LYS A 98 -22.12 11.06 9.77
CA LYS A 98 -22.47 11.39 8.39
C LYS A 98 -21.41 10.90 7.40
N ILE A 99 -20.13 11.03 7.74
CA ILE A 99 -19.04 10.56 6.89
C ILE A 99 -18.94 9.03 6.86
N LYS A 100 -19.17 8.36 8.00
CA LYS A 100 -19.18 6.90 8.10
C LYS A 100 -20.39 6.27 7.40
N GLU A 101 -21.53 6.91 7.45
CA GLU A 101 -22.75 6.45 6.77
C GLU A 101 -22.70 6.66 5.25
N GLY A 102 -21.75 7.43 4.74
CA GLY A 102 -21.55 7.70 3.32
C GLY A 102 -22.15 9.01 2.86
N ALA A 103 -21.82 9.38 1.61
CA ALA A 103 -22.14 10.68 1.04
C ALA A 103 -23.63 11.07 1.17
N GLU A 104 -23.88 12.35 1.35
CA GLU A 104 -25.22 12.95 1.31
C GLU A 104 -26.00 12.42 0.11
N LEU A 105 -27.14 11.83 0.40
CA LEU A 105 -28.04 11.35 -0.64
C LEU A 105 -28.69 12.56 -1.34
N PRO A 106 -28.86 12.52 -2.66
CA PRO A 106 -29.60 13.55 -3.37
C PRO A 106 -31.03 13.73 -2.80
N PRO A 107 -31.62 14.93 -2.89
CA PRO A 107 -32.97 15.15 -2.40
C PRO A 107 -33.96 14.14 -3.02
N GLY A 108 -34.78 13.50 -2.17
CA GLY A 108 -35.74 12.49 -2.58
C GLY A 108 -35.23 11.05 -2.66
N VAL A 109 -33.93 10.80 -2.45
CA VAL A 109 -33.37 9.45 -2.40
C VAL A 109 -33.32 8.97 -0.95
N GLN A 110 -34.01 7.88 -0.64
CA GLN A 110 -34.02 7.29 0.71
C GLN A 110 -32.80 6.40 0.95
N LYS A 111 -32.34 5.67 -0.06
CA LYS A 111 -31.21 4.73 0.03
C LYS A 111 -30.56 4.57 -1.34
N MET A 112 -29.23 4.55 -1.36
CA MET A 112 -28.46 4.24 -2.55
C MET A 112 -27.79 2.87 -2.37
N VAL A 113 -27.98 1.97 -3.33
CA VAL A 113 -27.35 0.66 -3.35
C VAL A 113 -26.43 0.60 -4.58
N LYS A 114 -25.15 0.30 -4.37
CA LYS A 114 -24.19 0.04 -5.44
C LYS A 114 -24.07 -1.47 -5.61
N VAL A 115 -24.47 -1.98 -6.77
CA VAL A 115 -24.33 -3.39 -7.12
C VAL A 115 -23.12 -3.53 -8.06
N TYR A 116 -22.15 -4.35 -7.68
CA TYR A 116 -21.01 -4.68 -8.51
C TYR A 116 -21.27 -6.00 -9.20
N VAL A 117 -21.25 -6.00 -10.51
CA VAL A 117 -21.42 -7.21 -11.33
C VAL A 117 -20.09 -7.56 -11.98
N ALA A 118 -19.61 -8.77 -11.73
CA ALA A 118 -18.40 -9.29 -12.35
C ALA A 118 -18.79 -10.23 -13.51
N THR A 119 -18.23 -9.98 -14.67
CA THR A 119 -18.37 -10.84 -15.86
C THR A 119 -17.01 -11.31 -16.32
N ARG A 120 -16.89 -12.61 -16.67
CA ARG A 120 -15.69 -13.16 -17.33
C ARG A 120 -15.85 -13.07 -18.83
N LYS A 121 -14.90 -12.37 -19.48
CA LYS A 121 -14.80 -12.36 -20.94
C LYS A 121 -13.49 -13.05 -21.35
N THR A 122 -13.58 -14.08 -22.16
CA THR A 122 -12.42 -14.78 -22.77
C THR A 122 -11.70 -13.84 -23.72
N LEU A 123 -10.42 -14.11 -23.97
CA LEU A 123 -9.64 -13.41 -24.98
C LEU A 123 -10.09 -13.80 -26.37
N GLN A 124 -10.24 -12.82 -27.25
CA GLN A 124 -10.60 -13.00 -28.64
C GLN A 124 -9.58 -12.33 -29.56
N VAL A 125 -9.52 -12.78 -30.81
CA VAL A 125 -8.75 -12.09 -31.84
C VAL A 125 -9.31 -10.67 -32.03
N GLY A 126 -8.44 -9.68 -32.02
CA GLY A 126 -8.83 -8.26 -32.07
C GLY A 126 -8.88 -7.56 -30.70
N ASP A 127 -8.89 -8.30 -29.61
CA ASP A 127 -8.78 -7.70 -28.27
C ASP A 127 -7.42 -7.07 -28.05
N LYS A 128 -7.37 -5.98 -27.29
CA LYS A 128 -6.14 -5.25 -26.98
C LYS A 128 -5.56 -5.69 -25.65
N MET A 129 -4.29 -6.05 -25.68
CA MET A 129 -3.49 -6.35 -24.50
C MET A 129 -2.30 -5.41 -24.38
N ALA A 130 -1.79 -5.23 -23.18
CA ALA A 130 -0.60 -4.44 -22.93
C ALA A 130 0.16 -4.96 -21.71
N GLY A 131 1.48 -4.79 -21.72
CA GLY A 131 2.29 -4.87 -20.51
C GLY A 131 2.38 -3.52 -19.79
N ARG A 132 3.31 -3.40 -18.84
CA ARG A 132 3.55 -2.17 -18.05
C ARG A 132 4.51 -1.19 -18.69
N HIS A 133 5.10 -1.50 -19.86
CA HIS A 133 6.18 -0.73 -20.51
C HIS A 133 5.74 -0.06 -21.81
N GLY A 134 4.45 0.25 -21.97
CA GLY A 134 3.94 0.83 -23.22
C GLY A 134 3.87 -0.16 -24.40
N ASN A 135 4.12 -1.43 -24.16
CA ASN A 135 4.08 -2.52 -25.13
C ASN A 135 2.64 -2.99 -25.36
N LYS A 136 1.84 -2.17 -26.00
CA LYS A 136 0.45 -2.46 -26.37
C LYS A 136 0.39 -3.20 -27.69
N GLY A 137 -0.49 -4.17 -27.79
CA GLY A 137 -0.73 -4.94 -29.01
C GLY A 137 -2.15 -5.44 -29.12
N VAL A 138 -2.50 -5.91 -30.29
CA VAL A 138 -3.79 -6.55 -30.58
C VAL A 138 -3.54 -8.02 -30.82
N ILE A 139 -4.41 -8.87 -30.28
CA ILE A 139 -4.32 -10.32 -30.49
C ILE A 139 -4.62 -10.62 -31.96
N SER A 140 -3.64 -11.19 -32.64
CA SER A 140 -3.75 -11.57 -34.06
C SER A 140 -4.24 -12.98 -34.23
N ARG A 141 -3.88 -13.90 -33.33
CA ARG A 141 -4.24 -15.30 -33.37
C ARG A 141 -4.37 -15.90 -31.99
N VAL A 142 -5.31 -16.79 -31.80
CA VAL A 142 -5.41 -17.71 -30.66
C VAL A 142 -5.12 -19.09 -31.21
N SER A 143 -4.08 -19.73 -30.69
CA SER A 143 -3.64 -21.07 -31.10
C SER A 143 -3.98 -22.09 -30.02
N PRO A 144 -4.24 -23.36 -30.38
CA PRO A 144 -4.29 -24.44 -29.41
C PRO A 144 -2.96 -24.56 -28.65
N VAL A 145 -3.01 -25.08 -27.43
CA VAL A 145 -1.83 -25.20 -26.55
C VAL A 145 -0.77 -26.11 -27.18
N GLU A 146 -1.20 -27.13 -27.88
CA GLU A 146 -0.35 -28.12 -28.54
C GLU A 146 0.47 -27.53 -29.70
N ASP A 147 -0.05 -26.46 -30.33
CA ASP A 147 0.62 -25.76 -31.43
C ASP A 147 1.60 -24.69 -30.95
N MET A 148 1.57 -24.39 -29.65
CA MET A 148 2.43 -23.34 -29.10
C MET A 148 3.88 -23.84 -28.91
N PRO A 149 4.87 -22.96 -29.06
CA PRO A 149 6.24 -23.30 -28.73
C PRO A 149 6.36 -23.76 -27.28
N HIS A 150 7.24 -24.72 -27.05
CA HIS A 150 7.45 -25.30 -25.71
C HIS A 150 8.93 -25.41 -25.35
N LEU A 151 9.21 -25.43 -24.07
CA LEU A 151 10.53 -25.69 -23.51
C LEU A 151 10.88 -27.19 -23.64
N ALA A 152 12.13 -27.54 -23.37
CA ALA A 152 12.60 -28.92 -23.39
C ALA A 152 11.88 -29.85 -22.36
N ASP A 153 11.33 -29.28 -21.30
CA ASP A 153 10.52 -29.95 -20.29
C ASP A 153 9.04 -30.15 -20.70
N GLY A 154 8.66 -29.68 -21.90
CA GLY A 154 7.30 -29.76 -22.41
C GLY A 154 6.38 -28.61 -21.95
N THR A 155 6.88 -27.65 -21.18
CA THR A 155 6.09 -26.48 -20.73
C THR A 155 5.82 -25.55 -21.90
N PRO A 156 4.55 -25.32 -22.32
CA PRO A 156 4.22 -24.44 -23.42
C PRO A 156 4.34 -22.96 -23.00
N VAL A 157 4.62 -22.09 -23.98
CA VAL A 157 4.53 -20.64 -23.75
C VAL A 157 3.09 -20.17 -23.93
N ASP A 158 2.64 -19.26 -23.07
CA ASP A 158 1.26 -18.73 -23.09
C ASP A 158 1.07 -17.65 -24.16
N VAL A 159 2.11 -16.84 -24.42
CA VAL A 159 2.06 -15.68 -25.32
C VAL A 159 3.35 -15.59 -26.13
N VAL A 160 3.20 -15.35 -27.44
CA VAL A 160 4.32 -15.02 -28.33
C VAL A 160 4.21 -13.58 -28.74
N LEU A 161 5.25 -12.80 -28.48
CA LEU A 161 5.33 -11.36 -28.80
C LEU A 161 6.28 -11.13 -29.99
N ASN A 162 5.90 -10.18 -30.85
CA ASN A 162 6.75 -9.80 -31.96
C ASN A 162 7.96 -8.96 -31.44
N PRO A 163 9.20 -9.41 -31.65
CA PRO A 163 10.39 -8.73 -31.17
C PRO A 163 10.62 -7.36 -31.84
N LEU A 164 10.08 -7.11 -33.02
CA LEU A 164 10.20 -5.82 -33.72
C LEU A 164 9.57 -4.65 -32.95
N GLY A 165 8.67 -4.92 -32.01
CA GLY A 165 8.09 -3.92 -31.14
C GLY A 165 9.03 -3.31 -30.10
N VAL A 166 10.21 -3.95 -29.85
CA VAL A 166 11.16 -3.51 -28.83
C VAL A 166 12.14 -2.48 -29.36
N PRO A 167 12.90 -2.70 -30.47
CA PRO A 167 13.93 -1.77 -30.92
C PRO A 167 13.38 -0.41 -31.33
N SER A 168 12.22 -0.41 -32.02
CA SER A 168 11.61 0.83 -32.53
C SER A 168 11.05 1.72 -31.44
N ARG A 169 10.67 1.16 -30.30
CA ARG A 169 10.04 1.88 -29.17
C ARG A 169 10.97 2.09 -27.99
N MET A 170 12.16 1.53 -28.02
CA MET A 170 13.21 1.69 -26.98
C MET A 170 12.73 1.33 -25.54
N ASN A 171 11.70 0.50 -25.42
CA ASN A 171 11.14 0.07 -24.13
C ASN A 171 11.85 -1.18 -23.60
N VAL A 172 13.15 -1.05 -23.34
CA VAL A 172 14.02 -2.16 -22.87
C VAL A 172 13.56 -2.73 -21.52
N GLY A 173 12.88 -1.93 -20.71
CA GLY A 173 12.34 -2.37 -19.42
C GLY A 173 11.49 -3.63 -19.48
N GLN A 174 10.79 -3.89 -20.59
CA GLN A 174 10.03 -5.13 -20.77
C GLN A 174 10.92 -6.37 -20.82
N VAL A 175 12.11 -6.28 -21.42
CA VAL A 175 13.07 -7.40 -21.50
C VAL A 175 13.65 -7.68 -20.11
N LEU A 176 13.99 -6.63 -19.37
CA LEU A 176 14.44 -6.76 -17.97
C LEU A 176 13.36 -7.38 -17.08
N GLU A 177 12.09 -6.99 -17.26
CA GLU A 177 10.96 -7.59 -16.55
C GLU A 177 10.83 -9.08 -16.87
N VAL A 178 10.94 -9.47 -18.12
CA VAL A 178 10.86 -10.88 -18.54
C VAL A 178 11.95 -11.72 -17.88
N HIS A 179 13.20 -11.24 -17.89
CA HIS A 179 14.32 -11.93 -17.26
C HIS A 179 14.15 -12.02 -15.74
N LEU A 180 13.78 -10.92 -15.08
CA LEU A 180 13.55 -10.90 -13.63
C LEU A 180 12.39 -11.81 -13.24
N GLY A 181 11.31 -11.82 -14.02
CA GLY A 181 10.17 -12.71 -13.81
C GLY A 181 10.54 -14.18 -13.96
N TRP A 182 11.45 -14.50 -14.90
CA TRP A 182 11.95 -15.86 -15.05
C TRP A 182 12.81 -16.30 -13.87
N ALA A 183 13.73 -15.42 -13.41
CA ALA A 183 14.50 -15.64 -12.19
C ALA A 183 13.61 -15.84 -10.97
N ALA A 184 12.60 -15.00 -10.79
CA ALA A 184 11.65 -15.07 -9.68
C ALA A 184 10.88 -16.40 -9.64
N LYS A 185 10.45 -16.87 -10.81
CA LYS A 185 9.76 -18.16 -10.96
C LYS A 185 10.70 -19.34 -10.71
N GLY A 186 11.92 -19.29 -11.26
CA GLY A 186 12.95 -20.31 -11.05
C GLY A 186 13.35 -20.46 -9.58
N LEU A 187 13.53 -19.35 -8.87
CA LEU A 187 13.78 -19.36 -7.43
C LEU A 187 12.63 -20.00 -6.64
N GLY A 188 11.38 -19.70 -7.01
CA GLY A 188 10.22 -20.35 -6.41
C GLY A 188 10.18 -21.87 -6.65
N TYR A 189 10.52 -22.32 -7.84
CA TYR A 189 10.68 -23.76 -8.15
C TYR A 189 11.75 -24.41 -7.28
N LYS A 190 12.90 -23.77 -7.13
CA LYS A 190 14.01 -24.27 -6.32
C LYS A 190 13.63 -24.38 -4.85
N ILE A 191 12.93 -23.37 -4.32
CA ILE A 191 12.39 -23.41 -2.94
C ILE A 191 11.36 -24.56 -2.82
N GLY A 192 10.48 -24.73 -3.79
CA GLY A 192 9.49 -25.81 -3.80
C GLY A 192 10.12 -27.19 -3.77
N ASN A 193 11.15 -27.42 -4.59
CA ASN A 193 11.88 -28.69 -4.61
C ASN A 193 12.57 -28.99 -3.27
N LEU A 194 13.17 -27.98 -2.63
CA LEU A 194 13.77 -28.12 -1.30
C LEU A 194 12.72 -28.45 -0.22
N LEU A 195 11.52 -27.88 -0.32
CA LEU A 195 10.40 -28.19 0.59
C LEU A 195 9.92 -29.65 0.42
N ASP A 196 9.85 -30.14 -0.83
CA ASP A 196 9.37 -31.48 -1.13
C ASP A 196 10.39 -32.57 -0.72
N GLU A 197 11.68 -32.25 -0.56
CA GLU A 197 12.71 -33.17 -0.10
C GLU A 197 12.60 -33.60 1.37
N HIS A 198 11.79 -32.92 2.19
CA HIS A 198 11.49 -33.22 3.60
C HIS A 198 12.70 -33.57 4.50
N ARG A 199 13.89 -33.08 4.19
CA ARG A 199 15.11 -33.33 4.98
C ARG A 199 15.33 -32.23 6.01
N LYS A 200 15.84 -32.61 7.19
CA LYS A 200 16.20 -31.63 8.24
C LYS A 200 17.23 -30.60 7.79
N ASP A 201 18.06 -30.94 6.80
CA ASP A 201 19.05 -30.03 6.23
C ASP A 201 18.41 -29.05 5.20
N ALA A 202 17.22 -29.37 4.65
CA ALA A 202 16.51 -28.49 3.73
C ALA A 202 16.14 -27.14 4.37
N ILE A 203 15.76 -27.12 5.65
CA ILE A 203 15.41 -25.88 6.35
C ILE A 203 16.61 -24.92 6.42
N LYS A 204 17.82 -25.46 6.65
CA LYS A 204 19.04 -24.63 6.67
C LYS A 204 19.37 -24.08 5.28
N GLN A 205 19.18 -24.91 4.24
CA GLN A 205 19.41 -24.49 2.86
C GLN A 205 18.37 -23.45 2.43
N ILE A 206 17.08 -23.64 2.76
CA ILE A 206 16.01 -22.69 2.52
C ILE A 206 16.31 -21.37 3.23
N ARG A 207 16.70 -21.38 4.50
CA ARG A 207 17.06 -20.17 5.27
C ARG A 207 18.23 -19.44 4.62
N SER A 208 19.28 -20.15 4.20
CA SER A 208 20.41 -19.56 3.49
C SER A 208 20.02 -18.97 2.14
N MET A 209 19.14 -19.64 1.41
CA MET A 209 18.65 -19.16 0.12
C MET A 209 17.76 -17.92 0.28
N LEU A 210 16.85 -17.93 1.26
CA LEU A 210 16.04 -16.76 1.60
C LEU A 210 16.90 -15.58 2.05
N ASP A 211 17.90 -15.81 2.86
CA ASP A 211 18.87 -14.78 3.28
C ASP A 211 19.59 -14.19 2.06
N SER A 212 20.00 -15.02 1.11
CA SER A 212 20.61 -14.55 -0.15
C SER A 212 19.63 -13.76 -1.03
N ILE A 213 18.35 -14.11 -1.04
CA ILE A 213 17.34 -13.39 -1.84
C ILE A 213 16.99 -12.04 -1.22
N TYR A 214 16.71 -12.01 0.09
CA TYR A 214 16.23 -10.81 0.77
C TYR A 214 17.34 -9.83 1.15
N ASN A 215 18.51 -10.32 1.50
CA ASN A 215 19.60 -9.51 2.04
C ASN A 215 20.69 -9.13 1.03
N SER A 216 20.62 -9.63 -0.21
CA SER A 216 21.54 -9.21 -1.29
C SER A 216 21.19 -7.85 -1.88
N TYR A 217 19.90 -7.47 -1.85
CA TYR A 217 19.39 -6.28 -2.55
C TYR A 217 18.43 -5.49 -1.63
N GLY A 218 18.93 -4.50 -0.91
CA GLY A 218 18.10 -3.57 -0.15
C GLY A 218 18.32 -3.58 1.37
N LYS A 219 17.27 -3.32 2.15
CA LYS A 219 17.33 -3.36 3.61
C LYS A 219 17.43 -4.81 4.08
N ALA A 220 18.44 -5.11 4.88
CA ALA A 220 18.60 -6.42 5.50
C ALA A 220 17.39 -6.74 6.39
N GLU A 221 16.72 -7.85 6.11
CA GLU A 221 15.68 -8.39 6.98
C GLU A 221 16.26 -9.43 7.92
N ASP A 222 15.84 -9.41 9.20
CA ASP A 222 16.35 -10.34 10.19
C ASP A 222 15.62 -11.68 10.12
N LEU A 223 16.03 -12.51 9.15
CA LEU A 223 15.52 -13.89 9.01
C LEU A 223 15.98 -14.84 10.12
N LYS A 224 16.93 -14.41 10.96
CA LYS A 224 17.43 -15.23 12.08
C LYS A 224 16.47 -15.24 13.26
N SER A 225 15.63 -14.22 13.38
CA SER A 225 14.61 -14.12 14.43
C SER A 225 13.40 -15.05 14.21
N PHE A 226 13.20 -15.53 12.96
CA PHE A 226 12.07 -16.41 12.63
C PHE A 226 12.32 -17.86 13.12
N SER A 227 11.26 -18.47 13.64
CA SER A 227 11.22 -19.90 13.95
C SER A 227 11.31 -20.75 12.67
N ASP A 228 11.60 -22.05 12.83
CA ASP A 228 11.66 -22.95 11.66
C ASP A 228 10.28 -23.14 11.02
N ASP A 229 9.20 -23.10 11.81
CA ASP A 229 7.82 -23.20 11.31
C ASP A 229 7.44 -21.95 10.48
N GLU A 230 7.80 -20.74 10.94
CA GLU A 230 7.60 -19.49 10.19
C GLU A 230 8.40 -19.46 8.87
N ILE A 231 9.61 -19.98 8.88
CA ILE A 231 10.41 -20.11 7.66
C ILE A 231 9.78 -21.09 6.67
N LEU A 232 9.21 -22.20 7.14
CA LEU A 232 8.51 -23.16 6.29
C LEU A 232 7.22 -22.57 5.71
N GLU A 233 6.47 -21.80 6.49
CA GLU A 233 5.29 -21.08 6.01
C GLU A 233 5.65 -20.04 4.95
N LEU A 234 6.69 -19.23 5.20
CA LEU A 234 7.21 -18.28 4.23
C LEU A 234 7.66 -18.99 2.94
N ALA A 235 8.44 -20.05 3.04
CA ALA A 235 8.90 -20.82 1.89
C ALA A 235 7.75 -21.44 1.10
N ASN A 236 6.69 -21.91 1.76
CA ASN A 236 5.51 -22.44 1.12
C ASN A 236 4.74 -21.36 0.33
N ASN A 237 4.68 -20.15 0.86
CA ASN A 237 4.09 -19.00 0.16
C ASN A 237 4.90 -18.59 -1.07
N LEU A 238 6.22 -18.78 -1.05
CA LEU A 238 7.14 -18.46 -2.16
C LEU A 238 7.26 -19.58 -3.21
N ARG A 239 6.64 -20.73 -3.00
CA ARG A 239 6.70 -21.90 -3.90
C ARG A 239 6.27 -21.58 -5.35
N THR A 240 5.31 -20.67 -5.53
CA THR A 240 4.80 -20.27 -6.85
C THR A 240 5.70 -19.27 -7.57
N GLY A 241 6.60 -18.62 -6.85
CA GLY A 241 7.52 -17.59 -7.32
C GLY A 241 7.79 -16.55 -6.23
N VAL A 242 8.97 -15.95 -6.28
CA VAL A 242 9.38 -14.90 -5.35
C VAL A 242 8.86 -13.55 -5.86
N PRO A 243 7.98 -12.85 -5.13
CA PRO A 243 7.51 -11.54 -5.56
C PRO A 243 8.65 -10.51 -5.48
N MET A 244 8.89 -9.82 -6.58
CA MET A 244 9.91 -8.77 -6.66
C MET A 244 9.28 -7.46 -7.08
N ALA A 245 9.65 -6.38 -6.38
CA ALA A 245 9.22 -5.03 -6.70
C ALA A 245 10.41 -4.08 -6.60
N THR A 246 10.51 -3.16 -7.55
CA THR A 246 11.54 -2.13 -7.56
C THR A 246 10.90 -0.74 -7.59
N PRO A 247 11.48 0.28 -6.92
CA PRO A 247 11.05 1.67 -7.06
C PRO A 247 11.21 2.16 -8.50
N VAL A 248 10.43 3.16 -8.90
CA VAL A 248 10.38 3.65 -10.29
C VAL A 248 11.73 4.19 -10.78
N PHE A 249 12.46 4.91 -9.93
CA PHE A 249 13.74 5.53 -10.28
C PHE A 249 14.97 4.84 -9.66
N ASP A 250 14.76 3.77 -8.92
CA ASP A 250 15.82 2.97 -8.31
C ASP A 250 15.55 1.49 -8.65
N GLY A 251 15.56 1.22 -9.95
CA GLY A 251 15.31 -0.11 -10.49
C GLY A 251 16.52 -1.04 -10.31
N ILE A 252 16.25 -2.34 -10.42
CA ILE A 252 17.29 -3.37 -10.37
C ILE A 252 18.26 -3.22 -11.53
N LYS A 253 19.55 -3.46 -11.29
CA LYS A 253 20.60 -3.42 -12.31
C LYS A 253 20.67 -4.73 -13.09
N GLU A 254 21.26 -4.67 -14.29
CA GLU A 254 21.43 -5.87 -15.14
C GLU A 254 22.29 -6.94 -14.47
N GLU A 255 23.32 -6.54 -13.74
CA GLU A 255 24.23 -7.44 -13.01
C GLU A 255 23.48 -8.24 -11.95
N ASP A 256 22.55 -7.57 -11.25
CA ASP A 256 21.73 -8.19 -10.21
C ASP A 256 20.76 -9.21 -10.81
N ILE A 257 20.15 -8.91 -11.97
CA ILE A 257 19.28 -9.84 -12.69
C ILE A 257 20.07 -11.10 -13.11
N LYS A 258 21.27 -10.92 -13.63
CA LYS A 258 22.14 -12.04 -14.01
C LYS A 258 22.50 -12.93 -12.81
N SER A 259 22.80 -12.32 -11.68
CA SER A 259 23.08 -13.06 -10.45
C SER A 259 21.87 -13.83 -9.94
N LEU A 260 20.65 -13.28 -10.04
CA LEU A 260 19.41 -13.95 -9.69
C LEU A 260 19.08 -15.13 -10.64
N LEU A 261 19.31 -14.93 -11.96
CA LEU A 261 19.17 -16.03 -12.93
C LEU A 261 20.13 -17.18 -12.62
N LYS A 262 21.38 -16.87 -12.32
CA LYS A 262 22.38 -17.88 -11.91
C LYS A 262 21.99 -18.58 -10.62
N MET A 263 21.47 -17.86 -9.64
CA MET A 263 20.98 -18.41 -8.37
C MET A 263 19.79 -19.37 -8.59
N ALA A 264 18.98 -19.10 -9.61
CA ALA A 264 17.86 -19.95 -10.05
C ALA A 264 18.28 -21.12 -10.96
N ASP A 265 19.57 -21.31 -11.24
CA ASP A 265 20.13 -22.30 -12.19
C ASP A 265 19.62 -22.11 -13.64
N LEU A 266 19.38 -20.84 -14.04
CA LEU A 266 18.91 -20.45 -15.35
C LEU A 266 20.04 -19.78 -16.16
N PRO A 267 19.96 -19.79 -17.51
CA PRO A 267 20.95 -19.13 -18.37
C PRO A 267 21.04 -17.63 -18.09
N GLU A 268 22.23 -17.11 -17.91
CA GLU A 268 22.48 -15.67 -17.66
C GLU A 268 22.05 -14.77 -18.83
N SER A 269 21.99 -15.33 -20.07
CA SER A 269 21.52 -14.62 -21.25
C SER A 269 20.03 -14.37 -21.26
N GLY A 270 19.24 -15.08 -20.42
CA GLY A 270 17.78 -15.05 -20.44
C GLY A 270 17.19 -15.68 -21.71
N GLN A 271 17.99 -16.43 -22.47
CA GLN A 271 17.58 -17.11 -23.70
C GLN A 271 17.71 -18.61 -23.55
N ILE A 272 16.79 -19.33 -24.17
CA ILE A 272 16.73 -20.80 -24.16
C ILE A 272 16.24 -21.29 -25.50
N GLN A 273 16.64 -22.53 -25.83
CA GLN A 273 16.11 -23.22 -27.00
C GLN A 273 14.65 -23.62 -26.80
N LEU A 274 13.81 -23.26 -27.75
CA LEU A 274 12.41 -23.67 -27.82
C LEU A 274 12.19 -24.66 -28.97
N PHE A 275 11.11 -25.41 -28.88
CA PHE A 275 10.65 -26.34 -29.89
C PHE A 275 9.30 -25.86 -30.44
N ASP A 276 9.10 -26.02 -31.76
CA ASP A 276 7.82 -25.72 -32.41
C ASP A 276 6.79 -26.82 -32.06
N GLY A 277 5.65 -26.43 -31.48
CA GLY A 277 4.60 -27.36 -31.07
C GLY A 277 3.98 -28.14 -32.21
N ARG A 278 4.07 -27.64 -33.47
CA ARG A 278 3.48 -28.31 -34.63
C ARG A 278 4.41 -29.30 -35.31
N THR A 279 5.70 -28.95 -35.40
CA THR A 279 6.69 -29.80 -36.10
C THR A 279 7.52 -30.64 -35.13
N GLY A 280 7.67 -30.17 -33.89
CA GLY A 280 8.58 -30.76 -32.91
C GLY A 280 10.04 -30.40 -33.13
N ASP A 281 10.35 -29.58 -34.15
CA ASP A 281 11.72 -29.16 -34.45
C ASP A 281 12.18 -28.03 -33.48
N ALA A 282 13.45 -28.04 -33.14
CA ALA A 282 14.06 -26.98 -32.40
C ALA A 282 14.18 -25.69 -33.23
N PHE A 283 13.99 -24.53 -32.62
CA PHE A 283 14.25 -23.28 -33.32
C PHE A 283 15.76 -23.09 -33.59
N ASP A 284 16.08 -22.47 -34.72
CA ASP A 284 17.47 -22.24 -35.16
C ASP A 284 18.27 -21.38 -34.19
N ARG A 285 17.61 -20.59 -33.38
CA ARG A 285 18.23 -19.67 -32.42
C ARG A 285 17.54 -19.73 -31.08
N ASP A 286 18.31 -19.49 -30.03
CA ASP A 286 17.77 -19.33 -28.68
C ASP A 286 16.83 -18.12 -28.61
N VAL A 287 15.74 -18.26 -27.89
CA VAL A 287 14.66 -17.30 -27.75
C VAL A 287 14.64 -16.76 -26.34
N THR A 288 14.38 -15.46 -26.20
CA THR A 288 14.14 -14.84 -24.89
C THR A 288 12.79 -15.30 -24.34
N VAL A 289 12.84 -15.98 -23.21
CA VAL A 289 11.67 -16.55 -22.50
C VAL A 289 11.67 -16.04 -21.07
N GLY A 290 10.50 -15.88 -20.49
CA GLY A 290 10.33 -15.52 -19.09
C GLY A 290 8.91 -15.13 -18.77
N TYR A 291 8.70 -14.55 -17.63
CA TYR A 291 7.39 -14.15 -17.13
C TYR A 291 7.28 -12.63 -17.08
N MET A 292 6.17 -12.12 -17.62
CA MET A 292 5.86 -10.70 -17.53
C MET A 292 4.39 -10.49 -17.17
N HIS A 293 4.09 -9.30 -16.65
CA HIS A 293 2.74 -8.91 -16.29
C HIS A 293 1.98 -8.40 -17.52
N MET A 294 0.91 -9.09 -17.90
CA MET A 294 0.06 -8.73 -19.04
C MET A 294 -1.33 -8.31 -18.56
N LEU A 295 -1.86 -7.26 -19.16
CA LEU A 295 -3.18 -6.69 -18.87
C LEU A 295 -4.06 -6.77 -20.11
N LYS A 296 -5.28 -7.29 -19.94
CA LYS A 296 -6.35 -7.13 -20.94
C LYS A 296 -6.92 -5.71 -20.77
N LEU A 297 -6.87 -4.92 -21.82
CA LEU A 297 -7.41 -3.57 -21.81
C LEU A 297 -8.92 -3.58 -22.12
N ASN A 298 -9.65 -2.61 -21.59
CA ASN A 298 -11.09 -2.46 -21.86
C ASN A 298 -11.38 -1.89 -23.26
N HIS A 299 -10.63 -2.41 -24.25
CA HIS A 299 -10.81 -2.16 -25.68
C HIS A 299 -11.12 -3.49 -26.36
N LEU A 300 -12.31 -4.01 -26.06
CA LEU A 300 -12.77 -5.32 -26.57
C LEU A 300 -13.25 -5.17 -28.00
N VAL A 301 -13.02 -6.19 -28.82
CA VAL A 301 -13.47 -6.21 -30.23
C VAL A 301 -15.00 -6.19 -30.32
N ASP A 302 -15.68 -6.88 -29.42
CA ASP A 302 -17.15 -6.95 -29.39
C ASP A 302 -17.80 -5.57 -29.24
N ASP A 303 -17.21 -4.69 -28.43
CA ASP A 303 -17.72 -3.34 -28.19
C ASP A 303 -17.46 -2.38 -29.38
N LYS A 304 -16.57 -2.75 -30.30
CA LYS A 304 -16.17 -1.94 -31.47
C LYS A 304 -16.75 -2.43 -32.80
N MET A 305 -17.26 -3.66 -32.80
CA MET A 305 -17.87 -4.23 -34.01
C MET A 305 -19.16 -3.48 -34.31
N HIS A 306 -19.26 -2.95 -35.53
CA HIS A 306 -20.47 -2.29 -36.03
C HIS A 306 -20.93 -2.95 -37.32
N ALA A 307 -22.22 -3.31 -37.38
CA ALA A 307 -22.85 -3.81 -38.57
C ALA A 307 -24.19 -3.10 -38.80
N ARG A 308 -24.51 -2.83 -40.04
CA ARG A 308 -25.80 -2.26 -40.44
C ARG A 308 -26.37 -3.07 -41.60
N SER A 309 -27.61 -3.50 -41.50
CA SER A 309 -28.35 -4.03 -42.66
C SER A 309 -28.59 -2.96 -43.70
N THR A 310 -28.45 -3.27 -44.97
CA THR A 310 -28.81 -2.44 -46.11
C THR A 310 -30.32 -2.42 -46.29
#